data_8662e59d1ddb315cf09faf42ed139eb0
#
_entry.id   8662e59d1ddb315cf09faf42ed139eb0
#
_cell.length_a   1.000
_cell.length_b   1.000
_cell.length_c   1.000
_cell.angle_alpha   90.00
_cell.angle_beta   90.00
_cell.angle_gamma   90.00
#
_symmetry.space_group_name_H-M   'P 1'
#
loop_
_entity.id
_entity.type
_entity.pdbx_description
1 polymer ?
#
loop_
_entity_poly.entity_id
_entity_poly.type
_entity_poly.pdbx_seq_one_letter_code
_entity_poly.pdbx_strand_id
1 'polypeptide(L)'
;FIMMAAFFFASMNVFVKLSGDLSSIQKSFFRNLIAALFAFIILIKSKEGFTYQKKDIPMLLLRSTFGTIGILCNFYAVDHLLVSDASMLNKLSPFFVIIFSSLFLKEKANTIQKVTVVIAFIGSLFVIKPSIHFVSNINSFIGVLGAMGAGIAYTCVKN
;
A
#
# COMPACT_ATOMS: atom_id res chain seq x y z
N PHE A 1 0.56 -1.65 18.51
CA PHE A 1 -0.32 -1.40 17.34
C PHE A 1 0.39 -1.74 16.02
N ILE A 2 1.60 -1.23 15.75
CA ILE A 2 2.32 -1.44 14.47
C ILE A 2 2.61 -2.93 14.22
N MET A 3 3.03 -3.69 15.22
CA MET A 3 3.28 -5.13 15.09
C MET A 3 2.01 -5.92 14.74
N MET A 4 0.87 -5.59 15.37
CA MET A 4 -0.42 -6.20 15.02
C MET A 4 -0.84 -5.86 13.59
N ALA A 5 -0.69 -4.61 13.18
CA ALA A 5 -0.97 -4.19 11.80
C ALA A 5 -0.09 -4.94 10.79
N ALA A 6 1.21 -5.10 11.08
CA ALA A 6 2.12 -5.87 10.24
C ALA A 6 1.75 -7.35 10.17
N PHE A 7 1.35 -7.96 11.28
CA PHE A 7 0.88 -9.34 11.33
C PHE A 7 -0.39 -9.55 10.48
N PHE A 8 -1.39 -8.70 10.64
CA PHE A 8 -2.62 -8.79 9.84
C PHE A 8 -2.36 -8.52 8.36
N PHE A 9 -1.44 -7.61 8.02
CA PHE A 9 -1.07 -7.37 6.63
C PHE A 9 -0.34 -8.55 6.01
N ALA A 10 0.58 -9.19 6.76
CA ALA A 10 1.25 -10.42 6.31
C ALA A 10 0.26 -11.57 6.13
N SER A 11 -0.65 -11.77 7.10
CA SER A 11 -1.71 -12.78 7.03
C SER A 11 -2.61 -12.55 5.81
N MET A 12 -2.99 -11.30 5.54
CA MET A 12 -3.76 -10.94 4.34
C MET A 12 -3.05 -11.38 3.05
N ASN A 13 -1.75 -11.12 2.92
CA ASN A 13 -0.99 -11.52 1.73
C ASN A 13 -0.95 -13.05 1.56
N VAL A 14 -0.83 -13.80 2.66
CA VAL A 14 -0.90 -15.26 2.64
C VAL A 14 -2.29 -15.74 2.18
N PHE A 15 -3.37 -15.18 2.72
CA PHE A 15 -4.73 -15.53 2.29
C PHE A 15 -4.99 -15.16 0.83
N VAL A 16 -4.49 -14.03 0.34
CA VAL A 16 -4.55 -13.66 -1.07
C VAL A 16 -3.88 -14.71 -1.94
N LYS A 17 -2.72 -15.23 -1.52
CA LYS A 17 -2.02 -16.30 -2.25
C LYS A 17 -2.77 -17.63 -2.20
N LEU A 18 -3.32 -17.98 -1.04
CA LEU A 18 -4.07 -19.22 -0.84
C LEU A 18 -5.45 -19.23 -1.53
N SER A 19 -6.01 -18.08 -1.86
CA SER A 19 -7.31 -18.01 -2.56
C SER A 19 -7.27 -18.46 -4.03
N GLY A 20 -6.12 -18.96 -4.50
CA GLY A 20 -5.98 -19.70 -5.74
C GLY A 20 -6.44 -18.91 -6.98
N ASP A 21 -7.29 -19.53 -7.80
CA ASP A 21 -7.68 -19.07 -9.15
C ASP A 21 -8.59 -17.83 -9.19
N LEU A 22 -8.89 -17.20 -8.05
CA LEU A 22 -9.62 -15.95 -8.05
C LEU A 22 -8.79 -14.83 -8.66
N SER A 23 -9.39 -14.05 -9.56
CA SER A 23 -8.74 -12.88 -10.15
C SER A 23 -8.35 -11.87 -9.07
N SER A 24 -7.19 -11.22 -9.25
CA SER A 24 -6.72 -10.13 -8.35
C SER A 24 -7.75 -9.01 -8.19
N ILE A 25 -8.59 -8.78 -9.22
CA ILE A 25 -9.70 -7.83 -9.16
C ILE A 25 -10.78 -8.29 -8.17
N GLN A 26 -11.16 -9.57 -8.20
CA GLN A 26 -12.15 -10.12 -7.27
C GLN A 26 -11.65 -10.08 -5.83
N LYS A 27 -10.38 -10.47 -5.60
CA LYS A 27 -9.73 -10.40 -4.27
C LYS A 27 -9.74 -8.97 -3.73
N SER A 28 -9.40 -8.00 -4.58
CA SER A 28 -9.41 -6.58 -4.22
C SER A 28 -10.81 -6.05 -3.92
N PHE A 29 -11.81 -6.47 -4.71
CA PHE A 29 -13.21 -6.09 -4.51
C PHE A 29 -13.72 -6.57 -3.15
N PHE A 30 -13.59 -7.86 -2.84
CA PHE A 30 -14.04 -8.41 -1.55
C PHE A 30 -13.33 -7.77 -0.36
N ARG A 31 -12.01 -7.56 -0.45
CA ARG A 31 -11.26 -6.86 0.59
C ARG A 31 -11.79 -5.44 0.82
N ASN A 32 -12.02 -4.68 -0.25
CA ASN A 32 -12.50 -3.30 -0.13
C ASN A 32 -13.96 -3.25 0.34
N LEU A 33 -14.80 -4.21 -0.08
CA LEU A 33 -16.18 -4.34 0.40
C LEU A 33 -16.22 -4.57 1.92
N ILE A 34 -15.42 -5.51 2.43
CA ILE A 34 -15.32 -5.78 3.87
C ILE A 34 -14.82 -4.54 4.61
N ALA A 35 -13.76 -3.89 4.10
CA ALA A 35 -13.23 -2.67 4.68
C ALA A 35 -14.26 -1.53 4.72
N ALA A 36 -15.05 -1.39 3.65
CA ALA A 36 -16.13 -0.39 3.58
C ALA A 36 -17.26 -0.69 4.59
N LEU A 37 -17.65 -1.95 4.76
CA LEU A 37 -18.63 -2.36 5.77
C LEU A 37 -18.15 -2.05 7.19
N PHE A 38 -16.89 -2.37 7.52
CA PHE A 38 -16.32 -2.03 8.82
C PHE A 38 -16.25 -0.52 9.03
N ALA A 39 -15.80 0.24 8.03
CA ALA A 39 -15.76 1.70 8.10
C ALA A 39 -17.17 2.29 8.32
N PHE A 40 -18.18 1.76 7.62
CA PHE A 40 -19.58 2.18 7.77
C PHE A 40 -20.12 1.90 9.17
N ILE A 41 -19.84 0.71 9.73
CA ILE A 41 -20.25 0.36 11.11
C ILE A 41 -19.59 1.30 12.13
N ILE A 42 -18.29 1.59 11.95
CA ILE A 42 -17.57 2.51 12.84
C ILE A 42 -18.17 3.92 12.74
N LEU A 43 -18.50 4.37 11.54
CA LEU A 43 -19.07 5.68 11.28
C LEU A 43 -20.46 5.85 11.95
N ILE A 44 -21.32 4.80 11.87
CA ILE A 44 -22.62 4.82 12.56
C ILE A 44 -22.44 4.87 14.07
N LYS A 45 -21.41 4.18 14.61
CA LYS A 45 -21.14 4.20 16.05
C LYS A 45 -20.47 5.48 16.53
N SER A 46 -19.72 6.17 15.66
CA SER A 46 -19.14 7.46 15.98
C SER A 46 -20.22 8.52 15.93
N LYS A 47 -20.40 9.26 17.02
CA LYS A 47 -21.38 10.35 17.11
C LYS A 47 -20.98 11.60 16.29
N GLU A 48 -19.88 11.54 15.56
CA GLU A 48 -19.29 12.69 14.86
C GLU A 48 -19.93 13.00 13.50
N GLY A 49 -20.84 12.17 13.00
CA GLY A 49 -21.57 12.40 11.74
C GLY A 49 -20.67 12.51 10.49
N PHE A 50 -21.30 12.77 9.34
CA PHE A 50 -20.58 13.02 8.07
C PHE A 50 -20.15 14.50 7.98
N THR A 51 -19.12 14.89 8.72
CA THR A 51 -18.58 16.23 8.62
C THR A 51 -17.42 16.20 7.61
N TYR A 52 -17.69 16.62 6.38
CA TYR A 52 -16.64 16.78 5.37
C TYR A 52 -16.66 18.21 4.81
N GLN A 53 -15.49 18.74 4.49
CA GLN A 53 -15.39 20.00 3.74
C GLN A 53 -15.38 19.68 2.24
N LYS A 54 -16.17 20.41 1.46
CA LYS A 54 -16.21 20.26 -0.02
C LYS A 54 -14.82 20.39 -0.66
N LYS A 55 -13.91 21.09 0.01
CA LYS A 55 -12.53 21.31 -0.41
C LYS A 55 -11.69 20.01 -0.39
N ASP A 56 -12.06 19.03 0.45
CA ASP A 56 -11.30 17.78 0.64
C ASP A 56 -11.71 16.69 -0.34
N ILE A 57 -12.86 16.85 -1.02
CA ILE A 57 -13.39 15.84 -1.96
C ILE A 57 -12.37 15.45 -3.05
N PRO A 58 -11.71 16.38 -3.77
CA PRO A 58 -10.77 16.01 -4.82
C PRO A 58 -9.58 15.21 -4.27
N MET A 59 -9.12 15.53 -3.07
CA MET A 59 -8.03 14.82 -2.41
C MET A 59 -8.44 13.41 -1.99
N LEU A 60 -9.67 13.24 -1.49
CA LEU A 60 -10.25 11.93 -1.15
C LEU A 60 -10.46 11.06 -2.38
N LEU A 61 -10.90 11.64 -3.50
CA LEU A 61 -11.03 10.92 -4.77
C LEU A 61 -9.67 10.48 -5.30
N LEU A 62 -8.67 11.36 -5.26
CA LEU A 62 -7.31 11.04 -5.68
C LEU A 62 -6.73 9.89 -4.82
N ARG A 63 -6.90 9.98 -3.51
CA ARG A 63 -6.49 8.93 -2.58
C ARG A 63 -7.16 7.59 -2.86
N SER A 64 -8.47 7.59 -3.07
CA SER A 64 -9.22 6.33 -3.29
C SER A 64 -8.86 5.69 -4.62
N THR A 65 -8.70 6.47 -5.69
CA THR A 65 -8.30 5.95 -7.01
C THR A 65 -6.89 5.38 -6.99
N PHE A 66 -5.90 6.16 -6.56
CA PHE A 66 -4.51 5.67 -6.49
C PHE A 66 -4.33 4.58 -5.44
N GLY A 67 -5.05 4.62 -4.33
CA GLY A 67 -5.07 3.56 -3.33
C GLY A 67 -5.61 2.25 -3.90
N THR A 68 -6.70 2.28 -4.65
CA THR A 68 -7.28 1.08 -5.28
C THR A 68 -6.37 0.52 -6.36
N ILE A 69 -5.79 1.37 -7.22
CA ILE A 69 -4.81 0.95 -8.22
C ILE A 69 -3.60 0.31 -7.53
N GLY A 70 -3.09 0.92 -6.46
CA GLY A 70 -1.98 0.38 -5.69
C GLY A 70 -2.25 -1.01 -5.12
N ILE A 71 -3.47 -1.23 -4.60
CA ILE A 71 -3.91 -2.54 -4.07
C ILE A 71 -4.03 -3.58 -5.18
N LEU A 72 -4.64 -3.22 -6.32
CA LEU A 72 -4.77 -4.11 -7.48
C LEU A 72 -3.39 -4.57 -7.98
N CYS A 73 -2.46 -3.64 -8.17
CA CYS A 73 -1.09 -3.95 -8.58
C CYS A 73 -0.35 -4.81 -7.55
N ASN A 74 -0.55 -4.54 -6.25
CA ASN A 74 0.04 -5.35 -5.19
C ASN A 74 -0.51 -6.79 -5.19
N PHE A 75 -1.82 -6.97 -5.33
CA PHE A 75 -2.43 -8.31 -5.38
C PHE A 75 -2.01 -9.05 -6.65
N TYR A 76 -1.94 -8.38 -7.77
CA TYR A 76 -1.41 -8.96 -9.01
C TYR A 76 0.05 -9.43 -8.81
N ALA A 77 0.88 -8.61 -8.17
CA ALA A 77 2.25 -9.00 -7.86
C ALA A 77 2.32 -10.21 -6.91
N VAL A 78 1.46 -10.29 -5.89
CA VAL A 78 1.38 -11.44 -4.97
C VAL A 78 0.96 -12.72 -5.69
N ASP A 79 0.07 -12.61 -6.67
CA ASP A 79 -0.41 -13.77 -7.45
C ASP A 79 0.68 -14.33 -8.39
N HIS A 80 1.48 -13.46 -9.00
CA HIS A 80 2.43 -13.83 -10.06
C HIS A 80 3.90 -13.92 -9.61
N LEU A 81 4.23 -13.39 -8.43
CA LEU A 81 5.56 -13.44 -7.83
C LEU A 81 5.58 -14.30 -6.56
N LEU A 82 6.77 -14.54 -6.05
CA LEU A 82 6.91 -15.04 -4.68
C LEU A 82 6.37 -13.99 -3.70
N VAL A 83 5.64 -14.42 -2.66
CA VAL A 83 5.08 -13.51 -1.64
C VAL A 83 6.16 -12.64 -1.00
N SER A 84 7.37 -13.20 -0.84
CA SER A 84 8.55 -12.47 -0.37
C SER A 84 8.91 -11.30 -1.28
N ASP A 85 8.96 -11.54 -2.59
CA ASP A 85 9.35 -10.53 -3.59
C ASP A 85 8.28 -9.44 -3.70
N ALA A 86 7.00 -9.84 -3.77
CA ALA A 86 5.88 -8.89 -3.77
C ALA A 86 5.85 -8.03 -2.49
N SER A 87 6.10 -8.64 -1.32
CA SER A 87 6.19 -7.91 -0.06
C SER A 87 7.34 -6.91 -0.02
N MET A 88 8.46 -7.25 -0.67
CA MET A 88 9.60 -6.35 -0.78
C MET A 88 9.29 -5.14 -1.67
N LEU A 89 8.64 -5.36 -2.81
CA LEU A 89 8.20 -4.26 -3.68
C LEU A 89 7.29 -3.29 -2.94
N ASN A 90 6.39 -3.81 -2.13
CA ASN A 90 5.49 -2.98 -1.33
C ASN A 90 6.24 -2.12 -0.29
N LYS A 91 7.40 -2.57 0.20
CA LYS A 91 8.27 -1.78 1.09
C LYS A 91 8.99 -0.62 0.39
N LEU A 92 8.89 -0.50 -0.93
CA LEU A 92 9.29 0.71 -1.65
C LEU A 92 8.30 1.87 -1.43
N SER A 93 7.06 1.59 -1.00
CA SER A 93 6.03 2.60 -0.78
C SER A 93 6.49 3.77 0.11
N PRO A 94 7.18 3.59 1.26
CA PRO A 94 7.67 4.70 2.07
C PRO A 94 8.65 5.64 1.34
N PHE A 95 9.44 5.10 0.40
CA PHE A 95 10.32 5.94 -0.43
C PHE A 95 9.52 6.85 -1.33
N PHE A 96 8.50 6.29 -2.00
CA PHE A 96 7.61 7.06 -2.83
C PHE A 96 6.81 8.10 -2.02
N VAL A 97 6.41 7.77 -0.78
CA VAL A 97 5.78 8.75 0.12
C VAL A 97 6.72 9.94 0.37
N ILE A 98 7.99 9.71 0.64
CA ILE A 98 8.96 10.79 0.87
C ILE A 98 9.14 11.64 -0.39
N ILE A 99 9.25 11.01 -1.55
CA ILE A 99 9.43 11.71 -2.82
C ILE A 99 8.19 12.56 -3.13
N PHE A 100 7.00 11.97 -3.06
CA PHE A 100 5.75 12.66 -3.39
C PHE A 100 5.37 13.72 -2.33
N SER A 101 5.62 13.46 -1.05
CA SER A 101 5.43 14.46 0.01
C SER A 101 6.32 15.68 -0.22
N SER A 102 7.59 15.45 -0.62
CA SER A 102 8.49 16.54 -0.96
C SER A 102 8.06 17.33 -2.20
N LEU A 103 7.52 16.62 -3.21
CA LEU A 103 7.13 17.22 -4.49
C LEU A 103 5.79 17.98 -4.41
N PHE A 104 4.77 17.36 -3.78
CA PHE A 104 3.41 17.91 -3.75
C PHE A 104 3.17 18.84 -2.55
N LEU A 105 3.67 18.46 -1.37
CA LEU A 105 3.46 19.22 -0.14
C LEU A 105 4.60 20.21 0.14
N LYS A 106 5.68 20.17 -0.66
CA LYS A 106 6.91 20.96 -0.44
C LYS A 106 7.50 20.78 0.96
N GLU A 107 7.13 19.69 1.64
CA GLU A 107 7.69 19.34 2.95
C GLU A 107 9.05 18.69 2.78
N LYS A 108 10.05 19.22 3.46
CA LYS A 108 11.38 18.60 3.51
C LYS A 108 11.35 17.46 4.52
N ALA A 109 11.41 16.22 4.03
CA ALA A 109 11.59 15.08 4.92
C ALA A 109 12.87 15.26 5.76
N ASN A 110 12.76 15.01 7.07
CA ASN A 110 13.90 15.07 7.97
C ASN A 110 14.95 14.03 7.57
N THR A 111 16.24 14.37 7.72
CA THR A 111 17.35 13.47 7.41
C THR A 111 17.22 12.15 8.17
N ILE A 112 16.76 12.17 9.42
CA ILE A 112 16.49 10.97 10.23
C ILE A 112 15.46 10.06 9.54
N GLN A 113 14.36 10.60 9.03
CA GLN A 113 13.34 9.84 8.34
C GLN A 113 13.89 9.15 7.08
N LYS A 114 14.69 9.87 6.28
CA LYS A 114 15.32 9.32 5.07
C LYS A 114 16.27 8.16 5.42
N VAL A 115 17.12 8.37 6.41
CA VAL A 115 18.09 7.35 6.87
C VAL A 115 17.36 6.13 7.42
N THR A 116 16.33 6.32 8.25
CA THR A 116 15.55 5.21 8.82
C THR A 116 14.88 4.37 7.74
N VAL A 117 14.30 5.00 6.71
CA VAL A 117 13.65 4.28 5.61
C VAL A 117 14.70 3.49 4.80
N VAL A 118 15.88 4.06 4.53
CA VAL A 118 16.96 3.36 3.83
C VAL A 118 17.46 2.16 4.64
N ILE A 119 17.70 2.32 5.95
CA ILE A 119 18.12 1.22 6.82
C ILE A 119 17.05 0.11 6.87
N ALA A 120 15.77 0.48 7.03
CA ALA A 120 14.67 -0.48 7.04
C ALA A 120 14.57 -1.25 5.72
N PHE A 121 14.82 -0.60 4.59
CA PHE A 121 14.82 -1.24 3.28
C PHE A 121 16.00 -2.21 3.14
N ILE A 122 17.22 -1.80 3.49
CA ILE A 122 18.39 -2.67 3.48
C ILE A 122 18.18 -3.88 4.40
N GLY A 123 17.67 -3.65 5.62
CA GLY A 123 17.31 -4.73 6.53
C GLY A 123 16.30 -5.71 5.93
N SER A 124 15.31 -5.22 5.19
CA SER A 124 14.33 -6.07 4.52
C SER A 124 14.93 -6.90 3.38
N LEU A 125 15.94 -6.39 2.66
CA LEU A 125 16.68 -7.12 1.64
C LEU A 125 17.39 -8.35 2.22
N PHE A 126 18.05 -8.19 3.38
CA PHE A 126 18.73 -9.30 4.05
C PHE A 126 17.78 -10.41 4.49
N VAL A 127 16.57 -10.05 4.94
CA VAL A 127 15.58 -11.02 5.42
C VAL A 127 14.91 -11.76 4.27
N ILE A 128 14.54 -11.05 3.22
CA ILE A 128 13.71 -11.58 2.13
C ILE A 128 14.55 -12.33 1.09
N LYS A 129 15.82 -11.97 0.90
CA LYS A 129 16.72 -12.56 -0.12
C LYS A 129 16.04 -12.66 -1.48
N PRO A 130 15.78 -11.54 -2.16
CA PRO A 130 15.03 -11.54 -3.43
C PRO A 130 15.72 -12.43 -4.46
N SER A 131 14.94 -13.12 -5.28
CA SER A 131 15.48 -13.99 -6.34
C SER A 131 16.13 -13.13 -7.43
N ILE A 132 17.22 -13.65 -8.04
CA ILE A 132 17.96 -12.93 -9.09
C ILE A 132 17.10 -12.67 -10.34
N HIS A 133 16.09 -13.51 -10.59
CA HIS A 133 15.14 -13.36 -11.70
C HIS A 133 14.10 -12.26 -11.50
N PHE A 134 14.08 -11.64 -10.32
CA PHE A 134 13.14 -10.61 -9.92
C PHE A 134 13.22 -9.34 -10.80
N VAL A 135 14.42 -8.93 -11.22
CA VAL A 135 14.63 -7.63 -11.89
C VAL A 135 14.16 -7.62 -13.35
N SER A 136 14.12 -8.78 -14.03
CA SER A 136 13.77 -8.88 -15.45
C SER A 136 12.29 -9.20 -15.71
N ASN A 137 11.46 -9.34 -14.68
CA ASN A 137 10.08 -9.76 -14.84
C ASN A 137 9.13 -8.56 -14.89
N ILE A 138 8.25 -8.52 -15.92
CA ILE A 138 7.21 -7.49 -16.08
C ILE A 138 6.31 -7.38 -14.85
N ASN A 139 6.10 -8.49 -14.14
CA ASN A 139 5.29 -8.55 -12.93
C ASN A 139 5.90 -7.73 -11.77
N SER A 140 7.23 -7.66 -11.72
CA SER A 140 7.95 -6.82 -10.74
C SER A 140 7.72 -5.33 -11.00
N PHE A 141 7.67 -4.93 -12.27
CA PHE A 141 7.36 -3.55 -12.63
C PHE A 141 5.94 -3.15 -12.19
N ILE A 142 4.97 -4.04 -12.35
CA ILE A 142 3.59 -3.83 -11.86
C ILE A 142 3.58 -3.68 -10.33
N GLY A 143 4.38 -4.47 -9.61
CA GLY A 143 4.53 -4.33 -8.15
C GLY A 143 5.12 -2.98 -7.73
N VAL A 144 6.10 -2.45 -8.49
CA VAL A 144 6.64 -1.10 -8.27
C VAL A 144 5.59 -0.02 -8.52
N LEU A 145 4.80 -0.15 -9.59
CA LEU A 145 3.66 0.75 -9.85
C LEU A 145 2.65 0.71 -8.70
N GLY A 146 2.42 -0.46 -8.11
CA GLY A 146 1.60 -0.62 -6.90
C GLY A 146 2.15 0.16 -5.71
N ALA A 147 3.45 0.07 -5.46
CA ALA A 147 4.11 0.84 -4.41
C ALA A 147 4.07 2.35 -4.65
N MET A 148 4.19 2.81 -5.91
CA MET A 148 4.01 4.21 -6.28
C MET A 148 2.57 4.69 -6.03
N GLY A 149 1.57 3.92 -6.45
CA GLY A 149 0.15 4.23 -6.21
C GLY A 149 -0.16 4.34 -4.71
N ALA A 150 0.36 3.41 -3.90
CA ALA A 150 0.26 3.48 -2.45
C ALA A 150 0.97 4.73 -1.90
N GLY A 151 2.16 5.08 -2.42
CA GLY A 151 2.90 6.28 -2.03
C GLY A 151 2.11 7.56 -2.26
N ILE A 152 1.48 7.71 -3.43
CA ILE A 152 0.61 8.85 -3.76
C ILE A 152 -0.60 8.88 -2.81
N ALA A 153 -1.28 7.74 -2.62
CA ALA A 153 -2.44 7.65 -1.75
C ALA A 153 -2.14 8.04 -0.30
N TYR A 154 -0.99 7.62 0.23
CA TYR A 154 -0.55 8.01 1.58
C TYR A 154 -0.18 9.49 1.69
N THR A 155 0.40 10.07 0.64
CA THR A 155 0.72 11.50 0.60
C THR A 155 -0.54 12.36 0.64
N CYS A 156 -1.61 11.92 -0.05
CA CYS A 156 -2.90 12.60 -0.05
C CYS A 156 -3.62 12.58 1.31
N VAL A 157 -3.28 11.66 2.22
CA VAL A 157 -3.87 11.61 3.58
C VAL A 157 -3.25 12.64 4.51
N LYS A 158 -2.00 13.02 4.24
CA LYS A 158 -1.23 13.87 5.15
C LYS A 158 -1.63 15.34 5.04
N ASN A 159 -2.38 15.72 4.02
CA ASN A 159 -2.85 17.07 3.78
C ASN A 159 -4.25 17.26 4.35
#